data_31b9b1ff3d5f077e3e13241c82eeed05
#
_entry.id   31b9b1ff3d5f077e3e13241c82eeed05
#
_cell.length_a   1.000
_cell.length_b   1.000
_cell.length_c   1.000
_cell.angle_alpha   90.00
_cell.angle_beta   90.00
_cell.angle_gamma   90.00
#
_symmetry.space_group_name_H-M   'P 1'
#
loop_
_entity.id
_entity.type
_entity.pdbx_description
1 polymer ?
#
loop_
_entity_poly.entity_id
_entity_poly.type
_entity_poly.pdbx_seq_one_letter_code
_entity_poly.pdbx_strand_id
1 'polypeptide(L)'
;MVVLTVVATVVEGRPAILGAASGGVLTLVVFALGVASVSAVARVLPSASLLVALMTYVLQLLALAVCVGTIDAVFDAATLSRGWFAAGVIAVTALWVVGQLVAATRQRIPAFETRDAVPAADRPEPHPGGER
;
A
#
# COMPACT_ATOMS: atom_id res chain seq x y z
N MET A 1 12.26 8.37 -7.34
CA MET A 1 11.75 9.47 -8.18
C MET A 1 12.86 10.35 -8.72
N VAL A 2 13.73 10.93 -7.88
CA VAL A 2 14.80 11.85 -8.34
C VAL A 2 15.68 11.22 -9.43
N VAL A 3 16.17 10.00 -9.22
CA VAL A 3 17.02 9.29 -10.21
C VAL A 3 16.29 9.11 -11.55
N LEU A 4 15.03 8.67 -11.53
CA LEU A 4 14.23 8.48 -12.75
C LEU A 4 14.02 9.81 -13.47
N THR A 5 13.74 10.89 -12.74
CA THR A 5 13.56 12.24 -13.32
C THR A 5 14.85 12.77 -13.92
N VAL A 6 16.00 12.53 -13.29
CA VAL A 6 17.31 12.92 -13.80
C VAL A 6 17.64 12.15 -15.10
N VAL A 7 17.41 10.84 -15.10
CA VAL A 7 17.62 10.01 -16.32
C VAL A 7 16.70 10.46 -17.45
N ALA A 8 15.43 10.71 -17.16
CA ALA A 8 14.46 11.21 -18.14
C ALA A 8 14.89 12.56 -18.74
N THR A 9 15.46 13.44 -17.93
CA THR A 9 15.97 14.75 -18.37
C THR A 9 17.10 14.60 -19.38
N VAL A 10 18.01 13.68 -19.13
CA VAL A 10 19.22 13.48 -19.95
C VAL A 10 18.87 12.78 -21.27
N VAL A 11 17.87 11.89 -21.28
CA VAL A 11 17.56 11.03 -22.44
C VAL A 11 16.62 11.73 -23.43
N GLU A 12 15.52 12.33 -22.99
CA GLU A 12 14.47 12.87 -23.88
C GLU A 12 13.99 14.28 -23.54
N GLY A 13 14.51 14.89 -22.47
CA GLY A 13 14.20 16.26 -22.09
C GLY A 13 12.81 16.45 -21.46
N ARG A 14 12.14 17.60 -21.76
CA ARG A 14 10.90 18.01 -21.09
C ARG A 14 9.73 17.02 -21.18
N PRO A 15 9.42 16.38 -22.32
CA PRO A 15 8.30 15.44 -22.41
C PRO A 15 8.49 14.20 -21.51
N ALA A 16 9.74 13.74 -21.36
CA ALA A 16 10.08 12.60 -20.50
C ALA A 16 9.91 12.94 -19.02
N ILE A 17 10.33 14.14 -18.61
CA ILE A 17 10.16 14.61 -17.21
C ILE A 17 8.68 14.71 -16.86
N LEU A 18 7.87 15.32 -17.74
CA LEU A 18 6.44 15.45 -17.52
C LEU A 18 5.76 14.08 -17.45
N GLY A 19 6.15 13.14 -18.32
CA GLY A 19 5.66 11.76 -18.28
C GLY A 19 6.01 11.07 -16.96
N ALA A 20 7.28 11.00 -16.60
CA ALA A 20 7.74 10.32 -15.40
C ALA A 20 7.18 10.94 -14.12
N ALA A 21 7.13 12.27 -14.04
CA ALA A 21 6.60 12.98 -12.87
C ALA A 21 5.08 12.78 -12.74
N SER A 22 4.32 12.94 -13.81
CA SER A 22 2.86 12.78 -13.78
C SER A 22 2.46 11.33 -13.46
N GLY A 23 3.11 10.34 -14.07
CA GLY A 23 2.87 8.93 -13.78
C GLY A 23 3.18 8.58 -12.33
N GLY A 24 4.31 9.06 -11.82
CA GLY A 24 4.70 8.82 -10.45
C GLY A 24 3.80 9.50 -9.41
N VAL A 25 3.45 10.77 -9.62
CA VAL A 25 2.55 11.52 -8.71
C VAL A 25 1.16 10.90 -8.71
N LEU A 26 0.61 10.59 -9.89
CA LEU A 26 -0.70 9.94 -10.00
C LEU A 26 -0.74 8.63 -9.21
N THR A 27 0.24 7.76 -9.42
CA THR A 27 0.34 6.47 -8.72
C THR A 27 0.42 6.65 -7.22
N LEU A 28 1.23 7.61 -6.74
CA LEU A 28 1.38 7.89 -5.32
C LEU A 28 0.07 8.39 -4.69
N VAL A 29 -0.67 9.26 -5.38
CA VAL A 29 -1.96 9.76 -4.92
C VAL A 29 -2.99 8.63 -4.84
N VAL A 30 -3.08 7.79 -5.88
CA VAL A 30 -4.01 6.64 -5.91
C VAL A 30 -3.71 5.67 -4.77
N PHE A 31 -2.44 5.34 -4.53
CA PHE A 31 -2.06 4.44 -3.45
C PHE A 31 -2.29 5.04 -2.06
N ALA A 32 -1.95 6.30 -1.86
CA ALA A 32 -2.18 7.00 -0.60
C ALA A 32 -3.68 7.05 -0.24
N LEU A 33 -4.54 7.37 -1.22
CA LEU A 33 -5.99 7.35 -1.05
C LEU A 33 -6.50 5.94 -0.73
N GLY A 34 -5.97 4.91 -1.38
CA GLY A 34 -6.33 3.52 -1.11
C GLY A 34 -5.99 3.10 0.32
N VAL A 35 -4.76 3.36 0.77
CA VAL A 35 -4.36 3.05 2.16
C VAL A 35 -5.20 3.82 3.17
N ALA A 36 -5.46 5.10 2.92
CA ALA A 36 -6.30 5.92 3.79
C ALA A 36 -7.73 5.35 3.89
N SER A 37 -8.33 4.94 2.77
CA SER A 37 -9.67 4.35 2.72
C SER A 37 -9.74 3.03 3.50
N VAL A 38 -8.80 2.12 3.25
CA VAL A 38 -8.75 0.83 3.97
C VAL A 38 -8.53 1.05 5.46
N SER A 39 -7.62 1.95 5.84
CA SER A 39 -7.33 2.26 7.24
C SER A 39 -8.53 2.86 7.96
N ALA A 40 -9.29 3.72 7.30
CA ALA A 40 -10.50 4.31 7.85
C ALA A 40 -11.58 3.24 8.12
N VAL A 41 -11.82 2.35 7.15
CA VAL A 41 -12.83 1.30 7.28
C VAL A 41 -12.41 0.23 8.29
N ALA A 42 -11.13 -0.16 8.33
CA ALA A 42 -10.63 -1.14 9.28
C ALA A 42 -10.82 -0.71 10.74
N ARG A 43 -10.83 0.60 11.02
CA ARG A 43 -11.10 1.14 12.35
C ARG A 43 -12.58 1.04 12.75
N VAL A 44 -13.50 1.11 11.80
CA VAL A 44 -14.95 1.13 12.05
C VAL A 44 -15.54 -0.28 11.94
N LEU A 45 -15.08 -1.07 10.99
CA LEU A 45 -15.61 -2.40 10.66
C LEU A 45 -14.47 -3.39 10.43
N PRO A 46 -13.80 -3.89 11.47
CA PRO A 46 -12.66 -4.78 11.33
C PRO A 46 -13.01 -6.11 10.62
N SER A 47 -14.23 -6.61 10.76
CA SER A 47 -14.69 -7.83 10.09
C SER A 47 -14.84 -7.68 8.57
N ALA A 48 -15.06 -6.47 8.06
CA ALA A 48 -15.20 -6.18 6.64
C ALA A 48 -13.87 -5.74 5.98
N SER A 49 -12.78 -5.65 6.74
CA SER A 49 -11.52 -5.06 6.29
C SER A 49 -10.93 -5.76 5.05
N LEU A 50 -11.04 -7.08 4.97
CA LEU A 50 -10.54 -7.84 3.82
C LEU A 50 -11.34 -7.54 2.55
N LEU A 51 -12.67 -7.50 2.64
CA LEU A 51 -13.53 -7.18 1.50
C LEU A 51 -13.26 -5.77 1.00
N VAL A 52 -13.12 -4.82 1.92
CA VAL A 52 -12.84 -3.41 1.58
C VAL A 52 -11.45 -3.27 0.97
N ALA A 53 -10.44 -3.98 1.49
CA ALA A 53 -9.12 -3.99 0.89
C ALA A 53 -9.15 -4.50 -0.55
N LEU A 54 -9.87 -5.59 -0.81
CA LEU A 54 -10.03 -6.15 -2.16
C LEU A 54 -10.75 -5.18 -3.10
N MET A 55 -11.87 -4.60 -2.65
CA MET A 55 -12.62 -3.61 -3.43
C MET A 55 -11.80 -2.36 -3.74
N THR A 56 -11.05 -1.86 -2.75
CA THR A 56 -10.16 -0.72 -2.92
C THR A 56 -9.05 -1.03 -3.93
N TYR A 57 -8.48 -2.24 -3.88
CA TYR A 57 -7.46 -2.66 -4.84
C TYR A 57 -8.01 -2.70 -6.28
N VAL A 58 -9.19 -3.29 -6.49
CA VAL A 58 -9.85 -3.32 -7.80
C VAL A 58 -10.15 -1.90 -8.29
N LEU A 59 -10.65 -1.03 -7.40
CA LEU A 59 -10.92 0.36 -7.73
C LEU A 59 -9.64 1.12 -8.10
N GLN A 60 -8.53 0.87 -7.43
CA GLN A 60 -7.22 1.47 -7.74
C GLN A 60 -6.73 1.05 -9.13
N LEU A 61 -6.82 -0.25 -9.46
CA LEU A 61 -6.44 -0.73 -10.79
C LEU A 61 -7.33 -0.11 -11.88
N LEU A 62 -8.63 -0.01 -11.63
CA LEU A 62 -9.56 0.62 -12.56
C LEU A 62 -9.24 2.11 -12.73
N ALA A 63 -8.99 2.83 -11.63
CA ALA A 63 -8.61 4.24 -11.67
C ALA A 63 -7.32 4.46 -12.47
N LEU A 64 -6.29 3.64 -12.25
CA LEU A 64 -5.05 3.70 -13.02
C LEU A 64 -5.29 3.40 -14.50
N ALA A 65 -6.08 2.39 -14.84
CA ALA A 65 -6.42 2.06 -16.21
C ALA A 65 -7.15 3.21 -16.94
N VAL A 66 -8.14 3.81 -16.26
CA VAL A 66 -8.86 4.98 -16.79
C VAL A 66 -7.92 6.18 -16.97
N CYS A 67 -7.04 6.44 -15.99
CA CYS A 67 -6.08 7.54 -16.09
C CYS A 67 -5.11 7.34 -17.27
N VAL A 68 -4.57 6.12 -17.43
CA VAL A 68 -3.69 5.79 -18.57
C VAL A 68 -4.42 5.97 -19.88
N GLY A 69 -5.65 5.46 -20.01
CA GLY A 69 -6.48 5.60 -21.22
C GLY A 69 -6.82 7.06 -21.52
N THR A 70 -7.11 7.87 -20.50
CA THR A 70 -7.39 9.31 -20.67
C THR A 70 -6.18 10.09 -21.14
N ILE A 71 -5.01 9.81 -20.55
CA ILE A 71 -3.74 10.45 -20.96
C ILE A 71 -3.44 10.12 -22.43
N ASP A 72 -3.67 8.87 -22.84
CA ASP A 72 -3.46 8.43 -24.21
C ASP A 72 -4.40 9.13 -25.21
N ALA A 73 -5.60 9.47 -24.79
CA ALA A 73 -6.62 10.12 -25.59
C ALA A 73 -6.47 11.66 -25.67
N VAL A 74 -5.93 12.29 -24.60
CA VAL A 74 -5.94 13.76 -24.45
C VAL A 74 -4.59 14.38 -24.75
N PHE A 75 -3.48 13.71 -24.48
CA PHE A 75 -2.13 14.26 -24.63
C PHE A 75 -1.41 13.72 -25.86
N ASP A 76 -0.89 14.65 -26.65
CA ASP A 76 -0.06 14.30 -27.80
C ASP A 76 1.32 13.79 -27.32
N ALA A 77 1.90 12.83 -28.06
CA ALA A 77 3.20 12.24 -27.77
C ALA A 77 4.34 13.28 -27.71
N ALA A 78 4.16 14.43 -28.38
CA ALA A 78 5.10 15.55 -28.33
C ALA A 78 5.09 16.28 -26.97
N THR A 79 3.99 16.19 -26.22
CA THR A 79 3.83 16.89 -24.93
C THR A 79 4.15 15.99 -23.76
N LEU A 80 3.83 14.70 -23.85
CA LEU A 80 4.01 13.74 -22.76
C LEU A 80 4.47 12.39 -23.29
N SER A 81 5.67 11.97 -22.88
CA SER A 81 6.22 10.68 -23.27
C SER A 81 5.53 9.54 -22.52
N ARG A 82 4.77 8.71 -23.25
CA ARG A 82 4.02 7.56 -22.70
C ARG A 82 4.95 6.53 -22.05
N GLY A 83 6.12 6.31 -22.64
CA GLY A 83 7.11 5.38 -22.08
C GLY A 83 7.61 5.83 -20.71
N TRP A 84 7.89 7.11 -20.55
CA TRP A 84 8.33 7.69 -19.29
C TRP A 84 7.19 7.80 -18.26
N PHE A 85 5.96 8.00 -18.71
CA PHE A 85 4.79 7.90 -17.82
C PHE A 85 4.66 6.49 -17.25
N ALA A 86 4.71 5.46 -18.09
CA ALA A 86 4.67 4.06 -17.64
C ALA A 86 5.85 3.73 -16.70
N ALA A 87 7.06 4.21 -17.05
CA ALA A 87 8.22 4.04 -16.18
C ALA A 87 8.03 4.69 -14.80
N GLY A 88 7.41 5.87 -14.74
CA GLY A 88 7.05 6.55 -13.50
C GLY A 88 6.08 5.73 -12.64
N VAL A 89 5.02 5.20 -13.26
CA VAL A 89 4.05 4.32 -12.60
C VAL A 89 4.74 3.07 -12.03
N ILE A 90 5.53 2.39 -12.84
CA ILE A 90 6.24 1.16 -12.43
C ILE A 90 7.22 1.45 -11.29
N ALA A 91 8.01 2.51 -11.39
CA ALA A 91 9.00 2.86 -10.39
C ALA A 91 8.36 3.17 -9.03
N VAL A 92 7.26 3.93 -9.00
CA VAL A 92 6.54 4.25 -7.76
C VAL A 92 5.86 3.01 -7.19
N THR A 93 5.26 2.17 -8.04
CA THR A 93 4.66 0.91 -7.61
C THR A 93 5.69 -0.02 -6.97
N ALA A 94 6.84 -0.21 -7.62
CA ALA A 94 7.93 -1.04 -7.08
C ALA A 94 8.44 -0.49 -5.74
N LEU A 95 8.69 0.81 -5.66
CA LEU A 95 9.13 1.47 -4.43
C LEU A 95 8.10 1.34 -3.30
N TRP A 96 6.81 1.45 -3.64
CA TRP A 96 5.70 1.27 -2.70
C TRP A 96 5.66 -0.15 -2.14
N VAL A 97 5.73 -1.17 -3.01
CA VAL A 97 5.74 -2.58 -2.61
C VAL A 97 6.94 -2.89 -1.71
N VAL A 98 8.14 -2.43 -2.07
CA VAL A 98 9.34 -2.59 -1.23
C VAL A 98 9.15 -1.88 0.12
N GLY A 99 8.61 -0.67 0.13
CA GLY A 99 8.32 0.08 1.35
C GLY A 99 7.34 -0.66 2.27
N GLN A 100 6.27 -1.22 1.72
CA GLN A 100 5.31 -2.03 2.46
C GLN A 100 5.94 -3.30 3.02
N LEU A 101 6.77 -3.99 2.23
CA LEU A 101 7.46 -5.20 2.68
C LEU A 101 8.42 -4.88 3.84
N VAL A 102 9.22 -3.82 3.72
CA VAL A 102 10.11 -3.37 4.80
C VAL A 102 9.31 -2.95 6.04
N ALA A 103 8.19 -2.26 5.87
CA ALA A 103 7.34 -1.89 7.00
C ALA A 103 6.77 -3.14 7.70
N ALA A 104 6.29 -4.12 6.93
CA ALA A 104 5.76 -5.37 7.46
C ALA A 104 6.84 -6.17 8.23
N THR A 105 8.07 -6.25 7.71
CA THR A 105 9.15 -6.98 8.39
C THR A 105 9.65 -6.27 9.65
N ARG A 106 9.46 -4.96 9.75
CA ARG A 106 9.82 -4.18 10.96
C ARG A 106 8.75 -4.20 12.04
N GLN A 107 7.51 -4.56 11.72
CA GLN A 107 6.46 -4.76 12.70
C GLN A 107 6.76 -6.06 13.46
N ARG A 108 7.38 -5.95 14.64
CA ARG A 108 7.45 -7.05 15.59
C ARG A 108 6.04 -7.27 16.12
N ILE A 109 5.29 -8.16 15.50
CA ILE A 109 4.06 -8.67 16.09
C ILE A 109 4.54 -9.61 17.20
N PRO A 110 4.30 -9.31 18.48
CA PRO A 110 4.56 -10.27 19.55
C PRO A 110 3.59 -11.45 19.32
N ALA A 111 4.12 -12.52 18.70
CA ALA A 111 3.33 -13.69 18.32
C ALA A 111 2.87 -14.52 19.51
N PHE A 112 3.32 -14.17 20.72
CA PHE A 112 2.99 -14.83 21.97
C PHE A 112 2.86 -13.79 23.09
N GLU A 113 1.68 -13.19 23.23
CA GLU A 113 1.21 -12.95 24.59
C GLU A 113 0.82 -14.33 25.12
N THR A 114 1.76 -14.96 25.79
CA THR A 114 1.46 -16.15 26.59
C THR A 114 0.38 -15.76 27.57
N ARG A 115 -0.76 -16.38 27.42
CA ARG A 115 -1.92 -16.31 28.32
C ARG A 115 -1.62 -16.95 29.70
N ASP A 116 -0.36 -16.87 30.11
CA ASP A 116 0.18 -17.51 31.32
C ASP A 116 0.29 -16.55 32.50
N ALA A 117 -0.29 -15.37 32.40
CA ALA A 117 -0.47 -14.51 33.56
C ALA A 117 -1.90 -14.63 34.11
N VAL A 118 -2.40 -15.84 34.25
CA VAL A 118 -3.43 -16.08 35.29
C VAL A 118 -2.66 -16.05 36.60
N PRO A 119 -2.88 -15.02 37.45
CA PRO A 119 -2.25 -14.98 38.77
C PRO A 119 -2.56 -16.28 39.48
N ALA A 120 -1.55 -16.89 40.11
CA ALA A 120 -1.68 -18.14 40.86
C ALA A 120 -2.65 -18.06 42.06
N ALA A 121 -3.27 -16.90 42.27
CA ALA A 121 -4.22 -16.63 43.32
C ALA A 121 -5.60 -17.27 43.11
N ASP A 122 -5.94 -17.75 41.94
CA ASP A 122 -7.27 -18.28 41.62
C ASP A 122 -7.25 -19.79 41.29
N ARG A 123 -6.24 -20.52 41.77
CA ARG A 123 -6.33 -21.98 41.82
C ARG A 123 -7.19 -22.37 42.98
N PRO A 124 -8.33 -23.07 42.76
CA PRO A 124 -9.07 -23.67 43.86
C PRO A 124 -8.12 -24.59 44.64
N GLU A 125 -7.97 -24.32 45.94
CA GLU A 125 -7.18 -25.20 46.81
C GLU A 125 -7.73 -26.63 46.69
N PRO A 126 -6.87 -27.65 46.60
CA PRO A 126 -7.33 -29.04 46.64
C PRO A 126 -7.98 -29.25 48.01
N HIS A 127 -9.26 -29.51 48.00
CA HIS A 127 -9.99 -29.87 49.25
C HIS A 127 -9.31 -31.08 49.88
N PRO A 128 -8.72 -30.94 51.08
CA PRO A 128 -8.30 -32.11 51.88
C PRO A 128 -9.52 -32.68 52.57
N GLY A 129 -10.05 -33.73 52.07
CA GLY A 129 -11.08 -34.39 52.85
C GLY A 129 -12.04 -35.28 52.09
N GLY A 130 -11.73 -36.54 52.04
CA GLY A 130 -12.58 -37.57 51.53
C GLY A 130 -12.06 -38.99 51.79
N GLU A 131 -11.36 -39.18 52.89
CA GLU A 131 -11.24 -40.51 53.45
C GLU A 131 -12.43 -40.77 54.36
N ARG A 132 -13.37 -41.63 53.91
CA ARG A 132 -14.11 -42.62 54.72
C ARG A 132 -14.82 -43.60 53.80
#